data_568d41ab5b9e5de7e89558ce595b0073
#
_entry.id   568d41ab5b9e5de7e89558ce595b0073
#
_cell.length_a   1.000
_cell.length_b   1.000
_cell.length_c   1.000
_cell.angle_alpha   90.00
_cell.angle_beta   90.00
_cell.angle_gamma   90.00
#
_symmetry.space_group_name_H-M   'P 1'
#
loop_
_entity.id
_entity.type
_entity.pdbx_description
1 polymer ?
#
loop_
_entity_poly.entity_id
_entity_poly.type
_entity_poly.pdbx_seq_one_letter_code
_entity_poly.pdbx_strand_id
1 'polypeptide(L)'
;MKKLKIALLSGGISSERDVSLKSGQQVYDALDKTRYDIVRYDPKTDLPDLVANAAQIDAALVILHGPYGEDGTIQGLLDLLGIPYQGAGVLGSAVAMNKLVAKRLYTQAGLKIPPYCIVRRGPIP
;
A
#
# COMPACT_ATOMS: atom_id res chain seq x y z
N MET A 1 4.55 -9.02 -28.53
CA MET A 1 5.26 -8.26 -27.47
C MET A 1 5.29 -9.08 -26.19
N LYS A 2 6.40 -9.04 -25.46
CA LYS A 2 6.48 -9.69 -24.13
C LYS A 2 5.54 -8.95 -23.19
N LYS A 3 4.69 -9.69 -22.46
CA LYS A 3 3.81 -9.11 -21.44
C LYS A 3 4.64 -8.62 -20.26
N LEU A 4 4.23 -7.51 -19.63
CA LEU A 4 4.78 -7.08 -18.35
C LEU A 4 4.20 -7.92 -17.23
N LYS A 5 5.06 -8.40 -16.34
CA LYS A 5 4.65 -9.18 -15.17
C LYS A 5 4.31 -8.26 -14.00
N ILE A 6 3.07 -8.25 -13.62
CA ILE A 6 2.51 -7.38 -12.58
C ILE A 6 2.22 -8.17 -11.32
N ALA A 7 2.81 -7.76 -10.20
CA ALA A 7 2.42 -8.23 -8.89
C ALA A 7 1.22 -7.41 -8.40
N LEU A 8 0.05 -8.02 -8.27
CA LEU A 8 -1.14 -7.38 -7.72
C LEU A 8 -1.27 -7.76 -6.24
N LEU A 9 -0.97 -6.80 -5.36
CA LEU A 9 -1.03 -6.99 -3.90
C LEU A 9 -2.40 -6.60 -3.37
N SER A 10 -3.11 -7.55 -2.77
CA SER A 10 -4.42 -7.32 -2.14
C SER A 10 -4.63 -8.25 -0.96
N GLY A 11 -5.52 -7.89 -0.02
CA GLY A 11 -5.74 -8.62 1.22
C GLY A 11 -5.00 -7.98 2.40
N GLY A 12 -3.90 -8.59 2.84
CA GLY A 12 -3.11 -8.12 3.99
C GLY A 12 -3.75 -8.47 5.33
N ILE A 13 -3.24 -7.86 6.42
CA ILE A 13 -3.63 -8.20 7.80
C ILE A 13 -4.41 -7.11 8.52
N SER A 14 -4.71 -5.99 7.85
CA SER A 14 -5.49 -4.91 8.44
C SER A 14 -6.98 -5.29 8.59
N SER A 15 -7.72 -4.51 9.37
CA SER A 15 -9.18 -4.65 9.48
C SER A 15 -9.92 -4.37 8.16
N GLU A 16 -9.25 -3.76 7.18
CA GLU A 16 -9.80 -3.44 5.85
C GLU A 16 -9.50 -4.52 4.80
N ARG A 17 -9.06 -5.70 5.25
CA ARG A 17 -8.71 -6.84 4.39
C ARG A 17 -9.79 -7.16 3.35
N ASP A 18 -11.04 -7.27 3.75
CA ASP A 18 -12.13 -7.69 2.85
C ASP A 18 -12.39 -6.65 1.76
N VAL A 19 -12.24 -5.37 2.08
CA VAL A 19 -12.33 -4.28 1.10
C VAL A 19 -11.17 -4.38 0.12
N SER A 20 -9.97 -4.65 0.60
CA SER A 20 -8.77 -4.84 -0.24
C SER A 20 -8.92 -6.02 -1.19
N LEU A 21 -9.44 -7.15 -0.73
CA LEU A 21 -9.69 -8.32 -1.58
C LEU A 21 -10.70 -8.03 -2.70
N LYS A 22 -11.79 -7.31 -2.38
CA LYS A 22 -12.79 -6.88 -3.38
C LYS A 22 -12.19 -5.92 -4.40
N SER A 23 -11.48 -4.89 -3.94
CA SER A 23 -10.81 -3.92 -4.81
C SER A 23 -9.76 -4.59 -5.69
N GLY A 24 -8.97 -5.51 -5.12
CA GLY A 24 -7.99 -6.30 -5.86
C GLY A 24 -8.63 -7.17 -6.96
N GLN A 25 -9.81 -7.75 -6.68
CA GLN A 25 -10.55 -8.50 -7.70
C GLN A 25 -11.01 -7.59 -8.85
N GLN A 26 -11.57 -6.43 -8.53
CA GLN A 26 -12.02 -5.45 -9.54
C GLN A 26 -10.84 -4.98 -10.42
N VAL A 27 -9.70 -4.67 -9.81
CA VAL A 27 -8.49 -4.29 -10.56
C VAL A 27 -8.00 -5.45 -11.42
N TYR A 28 -7.96 -6.67 -10.88
CA TYR A 28 -7.58 -7.85 -11.65
C TYR A 28 -8.47 -8.02 -12.89
N ASP A 29 -9.79 -7.90 -12.74
CA ASP A 29 -10.73 -8.08 -13.85
C ASP A 29 -10.59 -6.98 -14.91
N ALA A 30 -10.30 -5.75 -14.51
CA ALA A 30 -10.16 -4.59 -15.40
C ALA A 30 -8.84 -4.55 -16.17
N LEU A 31 -7.78 -5.18 -15.66
CA LEU A 31 -6.48 -5.19 -16.33
C LEU A 31 -6.49 -5.98 -17.63
N ASP A 32 -5.84 -5.44 -18.67
CA ASP A 32 -5.71 -6.06 -19.98
C ASP A 32 -4.73 -7.25 -19.95
N LYS A 33 -5.25 -8.48 -19.95
CA LYS A 33 -4.47 -9.73 -19.94
C LYS A 33 -3.71 -9.99 -21.25
N THR A 34 -3.95 -9.21 -22.30
CA THR A 34 -3.13 -9.29 -23.52
C THR A 34 -1.79 -8.59 -23.34
N ARG A 35 -1.73 -7.57 -22.46
CA ARG A 35 -0.55 -6.75 -22.17
C ARG A 35 0.18 -7.17 -20.89
N TYR A 36 -0.57 -7.66 -19.89
CA TYR A 36 -0.07 -7.94 -18.55
C TYR A 36 -0.21 -9.42 -18.19
N ASP A 37 0.85 -9.96 -17.60
CA ASP A 37 0.86 -11.23 -16.88
C ASP A 37 0.72 -10.92 -15.39
N ILE A 38 -0.46 -11.16 -14.81
CA ILE A 38 -0.83 -10.68 -13.49
C ILE A 38 -0.75 -11.83 -12.50
N VAL A 39 0.14 -11.70 -11.52
CA VAL A 39 0.25 -12.62 -10.39
C VAL A 39 -0.28 -11.92 -9.14
N ARG A 40 -1.20 -12.55 -8.45
CA ARG A 40 -1.81 -12.03 -7.22
C ARG A 40 -1.00 -12.48 -6.01
N TYR A 41 -0.74 -11.56 -5.10
CA TYR A 41 -0.08 -11.81 -3.82
C TYR A 41 -0.93 -11.23 -2.69
N ASP A 42 -1.22 -12.05 -1.70
CA ASP A 42 -1.78 -11.60 -0.43
C ASP A 42 -0.63 -11.47 0.60
N PRO A 43 -0.29 -10.27 1.06
CA PRO A 43 0.79 -10.09 2.03
C PRO A 43 0.60 -10.85 3.34
N LYS A 44 -0.61 -11.33 3.62
CA LYS A 44 -0.86 -12.17 4.79
C LYS A 44 -0.19 -13.54 4.69
N THR A 45 -0.09 -14.10 3.48
CA THR A 45 0.35 -15.48 3.23
C THR A 45 1.51 -15.59 2.25
N ASP A 46 1.60 -14.66 1.29
CA ASP A 46 2.39 -14.83 0.07
C ASP A 46 3.67 -13.97 0.03
N LEU A 47 4.05 -13.32 1.15
CA LEU A 47 5.29 -12.53 1.19
C LEU A 47 6.55 -13.33 0.81
N PRO A 48 6.73 -14.59 1.27
CA PRO A 48 7.87 -15.39 0.84
C PRO A 48 7.93 -15.59 -0.68
N ASP A 49 6.77 -15.84 -1.30
CA ASP A 49 6.68 -16.05 -2.76
C ASP A 49 6.92 -14.74 -3.53
N LEU A 50 6.42 -13.61 -3.03
CA LEU A 50 6.70 -12.29 -3.60
C LEU A 50 8.21 -12.01 -3.62
N VAL A 51 8.89 -12.27 -2.49
CA VAL A 51 10.35 -12.08 -2.37
C VAL A 51 11.09 -13.03 -3.31
N ALA A 52 10.73 -14.30 -3.35
CA ALA A 52 11.37 -15.29 -4.21
C ALA A 52 11.22 -14.97 -5.71
N ASN A 53 10.11 -14.38 -6.10
CA ASN A 53 9.80 -14.05 -7.50
C ASN A 53 10.17 -12.61 -7.89
N ALA A 54 10.74 -11.81 -6.99
CA ALA A 54 10.96 -10.37 -7.18
C ALA A 54 11.68 -10.03 -8.48
N ALA A 55 12.73 -10.78 -8.83
CA ALA A 55 13.52 -10.57 -10.05
C ALA A 55 12.72 -10.76 -11.36
N GLN A 56 11.54 -11.34 -11.30
CA GLN A 56 10.68 -11.58 -12.46
C GLN A 56 9.52 -10.57 -12.56
N ILE A 57 9.35 -9.71 -11.56
CA ILE A 57 8.24 -8.76 -11.47
C ILE A 57 8.68 -7.42 -12.07
N ASP A 58 7.96 -6.94 -13.06
CA ASP A 58 8.25 -5.65 -13.71
C ASP A 58 7.67 -4.46 -12.94
N ALA A 59 6.53 -4.63 -12.27
CA ALA A 59 5.93 -3.63 -11.39
C ALA A 59 4.91 -4.25 -10.42
N ALA A 60 4.62 -3.54 -9.33
CA ALA A 60 3.58 -3.90 -8.38
C ALA A 60 2.42 -2.91 -8.40
N LEU A 61 1.19 -3.43 -8.29
CA LEU A 61 -0.01 -2.66 -7.99
C LEU A 61 -0.44 -2.96 -6.55
N VAL A 62 -0.35 -1.96 -5.70
CA VAL A 62 -0.66 -2.07 -4.27
C VAL A 62 -2.12 -1.66 -4.04
N ILE A 63 -2.98 -2.64 -3.81
CA ILE A 63 -4.43 -2.45 -3.55
C ILE A 63 -4.74 -2.86 -2.10
N LEU A 64 -3.82 -2.53 -1.23
CA LEU A 64 -3.94 -2.73 0.21
C LEU A 64 -4.55 -1.48 0.85
N HIS A 65 -5.26 -1.66 1.96
CA HIS A 65 -5.87 -0.57 2.72
C HIS A 65 -5.45 -0.64 4.19
N GLY A 66 -5.31 0.55 4.82
CA GLY A 66 -4.95 0.68 6.20
C GLY A 66 -3.49 0.35 6.55
N PRO A 67 -3.22 -0.01 7.81
CA PRO A 67 -1.88 -0.35 8.29
C PRO A 67 -1.22 -1.45 7.46
N TYR A 68 0.09 -1.34 7.28
CA TYR A 68 0.97 -2.20 6.48
C TYR A 68 0.76 -2.11 4.95
N GLY A 69 -0.32 -1.46 4.49
CA GLY A 69 -0.58 -1.24 3.07
C GLY A 69 -0.38 0.20 2.63
N GLU A 70 -0.75 1.17 3.49
CA GLU A 70 -0.74 2.60 3.17
C GLU A 70 0.24 3.41 4.03
N ASP A 71 1.00 2.78 4.92
CA ASP A 71 1.87 3.42 5.92
C ASP A 71 3.36 3.41 5.57
N GLY A 72 3.73 2.96 4.39
CA GLY A 72 5.11 2.85 3.94
C GLY A 72 5.74 1.47 4.15
N THR A 73 5.09 0.56 4.88
CA THR A 73 5.67 -0.75 5.21
C THR A 73 5.84 -1.63 3.96
N ILE A 74 4.79 -1.84 3.19
CA ILE A 74 4.89 -2.64 1.94
C ILE A 74 5.72 -1.91 0.89
N GLN A 75 5.65 -0.57 0.85
CA GLN A 75 6.45 0.25 -0.03
C GLN A 75 7.94 0.06 0.22
N GLY A 76 8.36 0.00 1.50
CA GLY A 76 9.75 -0.26 1.88
C GLY A 76 10.23 -1.65 1.46
N LEU A 77 9.39 -2.67 1.55
CA LEU A 77 9.72 -4.00 1.03
C LEU A 77 9.91 -3.96 -0.49
N LEU A 78 9.01 -3.32 -1.23
CA LEU A 78 9.11 -3.20 -2.69
C LEU A 78 10.34 -2.41 -3.12
N ASP A 79 10.70 -1.34 -2.38
CA ASP A 79 11.95 -0.59 -2.61
C ASP A 79 13.18 -1.48 -2.42
N LEU A 80 13.24 -2.28 -1.35
CA LEU A 80 14.34 -3.22 -1.10
C LEU A 80 14.45 -4.30 -2.19
N LEU A 81 13.32 -4.72 -2.76
CA LEU A 81 13.26 -5.70 -3.84
C LEU A 81 13.50 -5.08 -5.23
N GLY A 82 13.60 -3.75 -5.32
CA GLY A 82 13.75 -3.04 -6.59
C GLY A 82 12.53 -3.13 -7.50
N ILE A 83 11.33 -3.35 -6.94
CA ILE A 83 10.07 -3.47 -7.69
C ILE A 83 9.38 -2.11 -7.73
N PRO A 84 9.22 -1.47 -8.91
CA PRO A 84 8.45 -0.23 -9.04
C PRO A 84 6.98 -0.44 -8.64
N TYR A 85 6.38 0.59 -8.02
CA TYR A 85 4.98 0.55 -7.58
C TYR A 85 4.34 1.95 -7.67
N GLN A 86 3.01 2.03 -7.64
CA GLN A 86 2.30 3.31 -7.60
C GLN A 86 2.18 3.82 -6.16
N GLY A 87 2.16 5.14 -6.00
CA GLY A 87 1.85 5.81 -4.72
C GLY A 87 2.95 6.76 -4.25
N ALA A 88 2.84 7.17 -2.99
CA ALA A 88 3.63 8.26 -2.40
C ALA A 88 5.02 7.82 -1.86
N GLY A 89 5.37 6.55 -1.99
CA GLY A 89 6.60 6.00 -1.43
C GLY A 89 6.55 5.85 0.10
N VAL A 90 7.69 5.49 0.70
CA VAL A 90 7.78 5.19 2.15
C VAL A 90 7.45 6.42 2.99
N LEU A 91 8.16 7.52 2.79
CA LEU A 91 7.98 8.72 3.61
C LEU A 91 6.60 9.34 3.43
N GLY A 92 6.15 9.52 2.19
CA GLY A 92 4.85 10.11 1.89
C GLY A 92 3.71 9.30 2.49
N SER A 93 3.74 7.99 2.35
CA SER A 93 2.73 7.08 2.93
C SER A 93 2.73 7.12 4.46
N ALA A 94 3.88 7.04 5.10
CA ALA A 94 4.00 7.09 6.56
C ALA A 94 3.46 8.41 7.15
N VAL A 95 3.81 9.53 6.52
CA VAL A 95 3.33 10.86 6.92
C VAL A 95 1.83 10.99 6.72
N ALA A 96 1.31 10.60 5.55
CA ALA A 96 -0.11 10.69 5.24
C ALA A 96 -0.96 9.83 6.18
N MET A 97 -0.49 8.65 6.56
CA MET A 97 -1.19 7.74 7.47
C MET A 97 -1.25 8.27 8.90
N ASN A 98 -0.26 9.06 9.33
CA ASN A 98 -0.28 9.69 10.64
C ASN A 98 -1.01 11.03 10.60
N LYS A 99 -2.29 11.03 10.99
CA LYS A 99 -3.17 12.21 10.92
C LYS A 99 -2.62 13.42 11.67
N LEU A 100 -1.93 13.24 12.79
CA LEU A 100 -1.34 14.35 13.55
C LEU A 100 -0.16 14.97 12.80
N VAL A 101 0.75 14.14 12.29
CA VAL A 101 1.90 14.61 11.52
C VAL A 101 1.44 15.28 10.23
N ALA A 102 0.51 14.65 9.49
CA ALA A 102 -0.05 15.22 8.27
C ALA A 102 -0.69 16.59 8.53
N LYS A 103 -1.51 16.74 9.58
CA LYS A 103 -2.14 18.02 9.94
C LYS A 103 -1.12 19.11 10.29
N ARG A 104 -0.04 18.77 10.99
CA ARG A 104 1.04 19.71 11.30
C ARG A 104 1.73 20.22 10.02
N LEU A 105 2.03 19.33 9.09
CA LEU A 105 2.63 19.69 7.81
C LEU A 105 1.69 20.52 6.95
N TYR A 106 0.40 20.19 6.90
CA TYR A 106 -0.60 20.99 6.19
C TYR A 106 -0.70 22.40 6.76
N THR A 107 -0.72 22.56 8.09
CA THR A 107 -0.73 23.86 8.75
C THR A 107 0.54 24.65 8.40
N GLN A 108 1.71 24.01 8.45
CA GLN A 108 2.98 24.65 8.10
C GLN A 108 3.01 25.10 6.62
N ALA A 109 2.36 24.34 5.75
CA ALA A 109 2.20 24.69 4.32
C ALA A 109 1.10 25.73 4.04
N GLY A 110 0.45 26.27 5.08
CA GLY A 110 -0.61 27.26 4.94
C GLY A 110 -1.97 26.69 4.49
N LEU A 111 -2.15 25.38 4.51
CA LEU A 111 -3.42 24.73 4.16
C LEU A 111 -4.39 24.83 5.34
N LYS A 112 -5.66 25.09 5.02
CA LYS A 112 -6.74 25.06 6.02
C LYS A 112 -7.03 23.63 6.43
N ILE A 113 -7.05 23.39 7.74
CA ILE A 113 -7.43 22.10 8.32
C ILE A 113 -8.59 22.28 9.29
N PRO A 114 -9.45 21.27 9.49
CA PRO A 114 -10.49 21.34 10.51
C PRO A 114 -9.88 21.39 11.91
N PRO A 115 -10.58 22.05 12.87
CA PRO A 115 -10.17 22.01 14.29
C PRO A 115 -10.06 20.57 14.79
N TYR A 116 -9.10 20.32 15.66
CA TYR A 116 -8.90 19.00 16.25
C TYR A 116 -8.32 19.11 17.66
N CYS A 117 -8.50 18.06 18.45
CA CYS A 117 -7.81 17.89 19.73
C CYS A 117 -7.03 16.57 19.73
N ILE A 118 -5.99 16.52 20.54
CA ILE A 118 -5.16 15.32 20.70
C ILE A 118 -5.56 14.66 22.02
N VAL A 119 -6.09 13.44 21.93
CA VAL A 119 -6.37 12.60 23.09
C VAL A 119 -5.26 11.56 23.19
N ARG A 120 -4.51 11.57 24.28
CA ARG A 120 -3.51 10.56 24.59
C ARG A 120 -4.09 9.53 25.52
N ARG A 121 -3.79 8.27 25.29
CA ARG A 121 -4.14 7.20 26.22
C ARG A 121 -3.31 7.44 27.49
N GLY A 122 -3.96 7.92 28.55
CA GLY A 122 -3.38 8.03 29.88
C GLY A 122 -3.49 6.71 30.64
N PRO A 123 -2.81 6.58 31.80
CA PRO A 123 -3.12 5.51 32.72
C PRO A 123 -4.63 5.61 33.06
N ILE A 124 -5.33 4.51 32.90
CA ILE A 124 -6.72 4.40 33.39
C ILE A 124 -6.59 4.47 34.90
N PRO A 125 -7.28 5.43 35.60
CA PRO A 125 -7.23 5.52 37.05
C PRO A 125 -7.81 4.28 37.72
#